data_9c8a7e2caca73596c8fa4b001890e5d0
#
_entry.id   9c8a7e2caca73596c8fa4b001890e5d0
#
_cell.length_a   1.000
_cell.length_b   1.000
_cell.length_c   1.000
_cell.angle_alpha   90.00
_cell.angle_beta   90.00
_cell.angle_gamma   90.00
#
_symmetry.space_group_name_H-M   'P 1'
#
loop_
_entity.id
_entity.type
_entity.pdbx_description
1 polymer ?
#
loop_
_entity_poly.entity_id
_entity_poly.type
_entity_poly.pdbx_seq_one_letter_code
_entity_poly.pdbx_strand_id
1 'polypeptide(L)'
;MRKPPEQPSQAMPGPKPLPGWIARAAAEPIDAAAFRSGAALAHLALVAAADVPLPLWRDRLALAAAETCVAMAGRREGQGALRDALHLTRAGGDPGPAGRILRQWSRAVARPISVAGLDRLLDGIAP
;
A
#
# COMPACT_ATOMS: atom_id res chain seq x y z
N MET A 1 -6.89 33.03 33.66
CA MET A 1 -6.11 32.24 32.65
C MET A 1 -7.09 31.82 31.55
N ARG A 2 -7.10 32.50 30.40
CA ARG A 2 -8.04 32.22 29.29
C ARG A 2 -7.48 31.07 28.45
N LYS A 3 -8.27 29.98 28.30
CA LYS A 3 -7.96 28.88 27.37
C LYS A 3 -7.87 29.45 25.94
N PRO A 4 -6.80 29.18 25.18
CA PRO A 4 -6.75 29.61 23.78
C PRO A 4 -7.87 28.98 22.96
N PRO A 5 -8.38 29.66 21.93
CA PRO A 5 -9.44 29.10 21.09
C PRO A 5 -8.92 27.87 20.34
N GLU A 6 -9.67 26.76 20.45
CA GLU A 6 -9.41 25.58 19.65
C GLU A 6 -9.58 25.94 18.17
N GLN A 7 -8.49 25.90 17.43
CA GLN A 7 -8.54 26.03 15.98
C GLN A 7 -9.29 24.81 15.42
N PRO A 8 -10.31 25.01 14.58
CA PRO A 8 -10.99 23.89 13.94
C PRO A 8 -9.94 23.11 13.13
N SER A 9 -9.78 21.84 13.47
CA SER A 9 -8.97 20.90 12.70
C SER A 9 -9.46 20.93 11.25
N GLN A 10 -8.66 21.53 10.37
CA GLN A 10 -8.93 21.46 8.93
C GLN A 10 -8.78 19.99 8.51
N ALA A 11 -9.91 19.32 8.37
CA ALA A 11 -9.96 17.99 7.80
C ALA A 11 -9.28 18.06 6.43
N MET A 12 -8.16 17.35 6.29
CA MET A 12 -7.47 17.22 5.01
C MET A 12 -8.48 16.74 3.95
N PRO A 13 -8.56 17.40 2.80
CA PRO A 13 -9.43 16.93 1.74
C PRO A 13 -9.05 15.49 1.40
N GLY A 14 -10.03 14.59 1.46
CA GLY A 14 -9.82 13.18 1.10
C GLY A 14 -9.33 13.05 -0.35
N PRO A 15 -8.75 11.91 -0.71
CA PRO A 15 -8.28 11.67 -2.07
C PRO A 15 -9.42 11.89 -3.06
N LYS A 16 -9.13 12.62 -4.14
CA LYS A 16 -10.12 12.86 -5.19
C LYS A 16 -10.61 11.52 -5.76
N PRO A 17 -11.92 11.33 -5.94
CA PRO A 17 -12.44 10.09 -6.48
C PRO A 17 -11.89 9.84 -7.90
N LEU A 18 -11.69 8.57 -8.22
CA LEU A 18 -11.29 8.16 -9.56
C LEU A 18 -12.33 8.61 -10.59
N PRO A 19 -11.92 9.10 -11.76
CA PRO A 19 -12.83 9.38 -12.85
C PRO A 19 -13.74 8.19 -13.16
N GLY A 20 -15.03 8.43 -13.39
CA GLY A 20 -16.04 7.36 -13.53
C GLY A 20 -15.77 6.38 -14.70
N TRP A 21 -14.99 6.80 -15.71
CA TRP A 21 -14.58 5.93 -16.80
C TRP A 21 -13.52 4.89 -16.38
N ILE A 22 -12.73 5.17 -15.33
CA ILE A 22 -11.78 4.23 -14.74
C ILE A 22 -12.50 3.25 -13.79
N ALA A 23 -13.54 3.72 -13.09
CA ALA A 23 -14.22 2.95 -12.06
C ALA A 23 -15.25 1.93 -12.59
N ARG A 24 -15.63 2.00 -13.88
CA ARG A 24 -16.60 1.09 -14.47
C ARG A 24 -16.00 -0.31 -14.69
N ALA A 25 -16.38 -1.26 -13.83
CA ALA A 25 -16.11 -2.68 -14.03
C ALA A 25 -17.23 -3.28 -14.90
N ALA A 26 -16.96 -3.51 -16.17
CA ALA A 26 -17.79 -4.35 -17.03
C ALA A 26 -16.92 -5.51 -17.52
N ALA A 27 -17.51 -6.61 -17.99
CA ALA A 27 -16.77 -7.65 -18.68
C ALA A 27 -16.12 -7.02 -19.93
N GLU A 28 -14.81 -6.76 -19.83
CA GLU A 28 -14.06 -6.04 -20.85
C GLU A 28 -13.00 -6.93 -21.49
N PRO A 29 -12.64 -6.61 -22.76
CA PRO A 29 -11.44 -7.17 -23.37
C PRO A 29 -10.21 -6.87 -22.51
N ILE A 30 -9.25 -7.78 -22.49
CA ILE A 30 -8.06 -7.69 -21.65
C ILE A 30 -7.27 -6.40 -21.88
N ASP A 31 -7.23 -5.90 -23.12
CA ASP A 31 -6.54 -4.67 -23.49
C ASP A 31 -7.17 -3.44 -22.85
N ALA A 32 -8.50 -3.38 -22.81
CA ALA A 32 -9.24 -2.30 -22.16
C ALA A 32 -9.05 -2.34 -20.63
N ALA A 33 -9.05 -3.53 -20.04
CA ALA A 33 -8.77 -3.72 -18.62
C ALA A 33 -7.32 -3.31 -18.27
N ALA A 34 -6.35 -3.68 -19.09
CA ALA A 34 -4.95 -3.28 -18.93
C ALA A 34 -4.76 -1.77 -19.04
N PHE A 35 -5.38 -1.13 -20.04
CA PHE A 35 -5.35 0.32 -20.20
C PHE A 35 -5.95 1.05 -18.98
N ARG A 36 -7.11 0.60 -18.49
CA ARG A 36 -7.74 1.20 -17.32
C ARG A 36 -6.91 1.02 -16.05
N SER A 37 -6.32 -0.15 -15.88
CA SER A 37 -5.43 -0.41 -14.75
C SER A 37 -4.22 0.52 -14.77
N GLY A 38 -3.60 0.68 -15.93
CA GLY A 38 -2.49 1.62 -16.11
C GLY A 38 -2.88 3.07 -15.85
N ALA A 39 -4.04 3.50 -16.37
CA ALA A 39 -4.57 4.83 -16.12
C ALA A 39 -4.91 5.07 -14.66
N ALA A 40 -5.46 4.08 -13.96
CA ALA A 40 -5.74 4.15 -12.52
C ALA A 40 -4.46 4.27 -11.69
N LEU A 41 -3.42 3.51 -12.04
CA LEU A 41 -2.11 3.59 -11.39
C LEU A 41 -1.43 4.95 -11.63
N ALA A 42 -1.49 5.46 -12.85
CA ALA A 42 -0.95 6.79 -13.16
C ALA A 42 -1.69 7.90 -12.39
N HIS A 43 -3.01 7.83 -12.34
CA HIS A 43 -3.81 8.77 -11.55
C HIS A 43 -3.48 8.68 -10.06
N LEU A 44 -3.35 7.48 -9.53
CA LEU A 44 -2.98 7.25 -8.14
C LEU A 44 -1.59 7.83 -7.83
N ALA A 45 -0.62 7.67 -8.73
CA ALA A 45 0.71 8.24 -8.58
C ALA A 45 0.68 9.78 -8.54
N LEU A 46 -0.15 10.42 -9.37
CA LEU A 46 -0.31 11.87 -9.39
C LEU A 46 -0.96 12.39 -8.09
N VAL A 47 -2.00 11.71 -7.61
CA VAL A 47 -2.69 12.09 -6.36
C VAL A 47 -1.76 11.88 -5.16
N ALA A 48 -1.05 10.77 -5.10
CA ALA A 48 -0.14 10.46 -4.01
C ALA A 48 1.06 11.43 -3.95
N ALA A 49 1.52 11.92 -5.09
CA ALA A 49 2.63 12.88 -5.13
C ALA A 49 2.25 14.28 -4.64
N ALA A 50 0.96 14.64 -4.71
CA ALA A 50 0.51 15.99 -4.43
C ALA A 50 0.27 16.30 -2.94
N ASP A 51 -0.29 15.34 -2.18
CA ASP A 51 -0.90 15.65 -0.89
C ASP A 51 -0.37 14.81 0.30
N VAL A 52 0.41 13.77 0.07
CA VAL A 52 0.87 12.86 1.14
C VAL A 52 2.37 12.62 1.03
N PRO A 53 3.14 12.69 2.14
CA PRO A 53 4.54 12.29 2.13
C PRO A 53 4.68 10.85 1.62
N LEU A 54 5.40 10.68 0.51
CA LEU A 54 5.56 9.40 -0.18
C LEU A 54 6.01 8.24 0.74
N PRO A 55 6.93 8.42 1.71
CA PRO A 55 7.29 7.37 2.66
C PRO A 55 6.10 6.89 3.49
N LEU A 56 5.33 7.83 4.07
CA LEU A 56 4.15 7.49 4.86
C LEU A 56 3.11 6.73 4.05
N TRP A 57 2.93 7.13 2.80
CA TRP A 57 1.99 6.47 1.90
C TRP A 57 2.41 5.04 1.58
N ARG A 58 3.69 4.84 1.30
CA ARG A 58 4.29 3.51 1.06
C ARG A 58 4.14 2.60 2.26
N ASP A 59 4.41 3.10 3.47
CA ASP A 59 4.25 2.32 4.71
C ASP A 59 2.80 1.91 4.94
N ARG A 60 1.85 2.80 4.66
CA ARG A 60 0.42 2.49 4.74
C ARG A 60 -0.01 1.43 3.73
N LEU A 61 0.48 1.50 2.50
CA LEU A 61 0.21 0.49 1.48
C LEU A 61 0.82 -0.86 1.86
N ALA A 62 2.06 -0.88 2.33
CA ALA A 62 2.71 -2.11 2.78
C ALA A 62 1.92 -2.78 3.91
N LEU A 63 1.43 -1.99 4.85
CA LEU A 63 0.65 -2.49 5.98
C LEU A 63 -0.71 -3.05 5.54
N ALA A 64 -1.43 -2.36 4.66
CA ALA A 64 -2.71 -2.82 4.12
C ALA A 64 -2.57 -4.08 3.28
N ALA A 65 -1.54 -4.15 2.43
CA ALA A 65 -1.24 -5.33 1.63
C ALA A 65 -0.85 -6.53 2.51
N ALA A 66 -0.04 -6.30 3.54
CA ALA A 66 0.36 -7.34 4.48
C ALA A 66 -0.85 -7.91 5.25
N GLU A 67 -1.75 -7.04 5.74
CA GLU A 67 -2.99 -7.47 6.43
C GLU A 67 -3.84 -8.35 5.51
N THR A 68 -4.02 -7.95 4.25
CA THR A 68 -4.76 -8.75 3.27
C THR A 68 -4.12 -10.12 3.05
N CYS A 69 -2.80 -10.19 2.86
CA CYS A 69 -2.08 -11.44 2.69
C CYS A 69 -2.17 -12.34 3.93
N VAL A 70 -2.09 -11.76 5.11
CA VAL A 70 -2.22 -12.48 6.39
C VAL A 70 -3.63 -13.07 6.53
N ALA A 71 -4.67 -12.29 6.17
CA ALA A 71 -6.05 -12.77 6.16
C ALA A 71 -6.28 -13.89 5.14
N MET A 72 -5.70 -13.77 3.94
CA MET A 72 -5.74 -14.83 2.92
C MET A 72 -5.05 -16.13 3.37
N ALA A 73 -4.03 -16.02 4.23
CA ALA A 73 -3.38 -17.17 4.86
C ALA A 73 -4.17 -17.75 6.06
N GLY A 74 -5.42 -17.32 6.25
CA GLY A 74 -6.30 -17.80 7.32
C GLY A 74 -5.95 -17.27 8.73
N ARG A 75 -5.15 -16.22 8.81
CA ARG A 75 -4.70 -15.61 10.08
C ARG A 75 -5.53 -14.37 10.39
N ARG A 76 -5.52 -13.94 11.66
CA ARG A 76 -6.39 -12.85 12.14
C ARG A 76 -5.62 -11.63 12.66
N GLU A 77 -4.32 -11.57 12.44
CA GLU A 77 -3.50 -10.43 12.85
C GLU A 77 -3.85 -9.18 12.02
N GLY A 78 -4.44 -8.18 12.67
CA GLY A 78 -4.71 -6.88 12.08
C GLY A 78 -3.47 -5.96 12.08
N GLN A 79 -3.62 -4.77 11.50
CA GLN A 79 -2.52 -3.81 11.31
C GLN A 79 -1.74 -3.47 12.58
N GLY A 80 -2.43 -3.37 13.73
CA GLY A 80 -1.77 -3.12 15.02
C GLY A 80 -0.78 -4.23 15.36
N ALA A 81 -1.25 -5.49 15.35
CA ALA A 81 -0.42 -6.65 15.65
C ALA A 81 0.75 -6.81 14.66
N LEU A 82 0.53 -6.50 13.37
CA LEU A 82 1.58 -6.53 12.35
C LEU A 82 2.68 -5.50 12.63
N ARG A 83 2.31 -4.28 12.99
CA ARG A 83 3.26 -3.24 13.37
C ARG A 83 4.07 -3.65 14.60
N ASP A 84 3.37 -4.13 15.62
CA ASP A 84 4.01 -4.56 16.87
C ASP A 84 4.97 -5.71 16.63
N ALA A 85 4.57 -6.71 15.82
CA ALA A 85 5.44 -7.82 15.44
C ALA A 85 6.73 -7.36 14.77
N LEU A 86 6.70 -6.28 13.97
CA LEU A 86 7.88 -5.76 13.31
C LEU A 86 8.72 -4.86 14.22
N HIS A 87 8.08 -3.94 14.97
CA HIS A 87 8.77 -2.94 15.78
C HIS A 87 9.31 -3.48 17.10
N LEU A 88 8.64 -4.46 17.70
CA LEU A 88 9.09 -5.07 18.95
C LEU A 88 10.13 -6.19 18.74
N THR A 89 10.34 -6.60 17.49
CA THR A 89 11.37 -7.58 17.17
C THR A 89 12.75 -6.92 17.13
N ARG A 90 13.72 -7.49 17.88
CA ARG A 90 15.10 -7.00 17.87
C ARG A 90 15.70 -7.06 16.47
N ALA A 91 16.68 -6.21 16.20
CA ALA A 91 17.42 -6.22 14.94
C ALA A 91 17.97 -7.65 14.66
N GLY A 92 17.68 -8.17 13.48
CA GLY A 92 18.04 -9.53 13.08
C GLY A 92 17.13 -10.66 13.61
N GLY A 93 16.18 -10.35 14.50
CA GLY A 93 15.22 -11.33 15.02
C GLY A 93 14.13 -11.70 14.02
N ASP A 94 13.43 -12.79 14.31
CA ASP A 94 12.27 -13.24 13.55
C ASP A 94 10.97 -12.60 14.10
N PRO A 95 10.25 -11.79 13.30
CA PRO A 95 8.97 -11.20 13.72
C PRO A 95 7.79 -12.18 13.60
N GLY A 96 8.04 -13.45 13.40
CA GLY A 96 7.02 -14.46 13.17
C GLY A 96 6.40 -14.39 11.76
N PRO A 97 5.48 -15.32 11.44
CA PRO A 97 4.96 -15.47 10.08
C PRO A 97 4.28 -14.20 9.54
N ALA A 98 3.43 -13.56 10.33
CA ALA A 98 2.73 -12.34 9.95
C ALA A 98 3.68 -11.14 9.80
N GLY A 99 4.62 -10.98 10.74
CA GLY A 99 5.63 -9.93 10.67
C GLY A 99 6.60 -10.10 9.49
N ARG A 100 6.89 -11.34 9.07
CA ARG A 100 7.68 -11.61 7.84
C ARG A 100 6.96 -11.10 6.60
N ILE A 101 5.64 -11.28 6.50
CA ILE A 101 4.84 -10.77 5.39
C ILE A 101 4.92 -9.23 5.34
N LEU A 102 4.72 -8.56 6.47
CA LEU A 102 4.87 -7.09 6.52
C LEU A 102 6.29 -6.64 6.13
N ARG A 103 7.33 -7.33 6.62
CA ARG A 103 8.72 -7.03 6.27
C ARG A 103 8.98 -7.16 4.76
N GLN A 104 8.39 -8.14 4.10
CA GLN A 104 8.49 -8.31 2.65
C GLN A 104 7.81 -7.16 1.89
N TRP A 105 6.60 -6.80 2.28
CA TRP A 105 5.89 -5.67 1.68
C TRP A 105 6.60 -4.33 1.89
N SER A 106 7.11 -4.07 3.09
CA SER A 106 7.90 -2.86 3.37
C SER A 106 9.15 -2.77 2.47
N ARG A 107 9.83 -3.90 2.24
CA ARG A 107 10.97 -3.96 1.31
C ARG A 107 10.55 -3.76 -0.15
N ALA A 108 9.40 -4.31 -0.55
CA ALA A 108 8.88 -4.17 -1.90
C ALA A 108 8.55 -2.72 -2.24
N VAL A 109 7.81 -2.03 -1.37
CA VAL A 109 7.40 -0.64 -1.59
C VAL A 109 8.56 0.36 -1.46
N ALA A 110 9.63 0.00 -0.76
CA ALA A 110 10.83 0.85 -0.64
C ALA A 110 11.68 0.86 -1.93
N ARG A 111 11.53 -0.14 -2.79
CA ARG A 111 12.30 -0.24 -4.03
C ARG A 111 11.68 0.65 -5.12
N PRO A 112 12.49 1.29 -5.96
CA PRO A 112 11.99 1.96 -7.14
C PRO A 112 11.40 0.90 -8.10
N ILE A 113 10.23 1.20 -8.65
CA ILE A 113 9.61 0.35 -9.67
C ILE A 113 10.44 0.52 -10.96
N SER A 114 10.98 -0.59 -11.47
CA SER A 114 11.65 -0.64 -12.76
C SER A 114 11.24 -1.90 -13.52
N VAL A 115 11.21 -1.82 -14.85
CA VAL A 115 10.87 -2.96 -15.72
C VAL A 115 11.82 -4.13 -15.44
N ALA A 116 13.12 -3.87 -15.37
CA ALA A 116 14.13 -4.90 -15.04
C ALA A 116 13.99 -5.48 -13.62
N GLY A 117 13.36 -4.75 -12.69
CA GLY A 117 13.03 -5.24 -11.36
C GLY A 117 11.82 -6.16 -11.39
N LEU A 118 10.84 -5.85 -12.24
CA LEU A 118 9.65 -6.66 -12.44
C LEU A 118 9.98 -8.00 -13.11
N ASP A 119 10.81 -7.99 -14.16
CA ASP A 119 11.26 -9.21 -14.85
C ASP A 119 11.94 -10.18 -13.87
N ARG A 120 12.86 -9.69 -13.04
CA ARG A 120 13.52 -10.52 -12.01
C ARG A 120 12.56 -11.08 -10.96
N LEU A 121 11.46 -10.38 -10.69
CA LEU A 121 10.44 -10.83 -9.75
C LEU A 121 9.57 -11.92 -10.39
N LEU A 122 9.27 -11.79 -11.66
CA LEU A 122 8.52 -12.79 -12.45
C LEU A 122 9.35 -14.05 -12.69
N ASP A 123 10.65 -13.93 -12.98
CA ASP A 123 11.58 -15.05 -13.13
C ASP A 123 11.71 -15.88 -11.85
N GLY A 124 11.58 -15.23 -10.69
CA GLY A 124 11.61 -15.90 -9.37
C GLY A 124 10.29 -16.58 -8.97
N ILE A 125 9.21 -16.37 -9.73
CA ILE A 125 7.89 -16.95 -9.50
C ILE A 125 7.60 -18.10 -10.51
N ALA A 126 8.37 -18.16 -11.58
CA ALA A 126 8.23 -19.24 -12.56
C ALA A 126 8.52 -20.61 -11.89
N PRO A 127 7.63 -21.63 -12.07
CA PRO A 127 7.78 -22.95 -11.46
C PRO A 127 8.96 -23.72 -12.03
#